data_4946fbfa31c2101511af963a90fb83e3
#
_entry.id   4946fbfa31c2101511af963a90fb83e3
#
_cell.length_a   1.000
_cell.length_b   1.000
_cell.length_c   1.000
_cell.angle_alpha   90.00
_cell.angle_beta   90.00
_cell.angle_gamma   90.00
#
_symmetry.space_group_name_H-M   'P 1'
#
loop_
_entity.id
_entity.type
_entity.pdbx_description
1 polymer ?
#
loop_
_entity_poly.entity_id
_entity_poly.type
_entity_poly.pdbx_seq_one_letter_code
_entity_poly.pdbx_strand_id
1 'polypeptide(L)'
;MKLAIERSALLRGLGHVQSVVERRNTIPILSNILLEADGNQLRLTATDLELSMVETLPASVAQPGATTLQAHTFYEIVRKLPDGAQIELSAIDANSMAITAGRSNFKLSCLPKEDFPVMTDGEMAHQFSIGAETLKRLIETTRFAMSTEETRHYLNGIYLHVFEEDGERTLRAVSTDGHRLAKVDVTCPPGAEDIPSIILPRKAVGEIAKLADSAENMVSIGLSDAKIRVSADSVTMTSKLIDAAYPDYQRVIPKNNDKSLSVGRSEILAGVERVATLASDKTRAVKFHLEGNTLKLLVSNPDAGSAEEELEVDFGGELLEVGFNSRYLTDILSQIGGETIDIRFADANAPTLMRDPADDGILFVLMPMRV
;
A
#
# COMPACT_ATOMS: atom_id res chain seq x y z
N MET A 1 -2.54 -35.31 -11.53
CA MET A 1 -1.68 -34.13 -11.79
C MET A 1 -0.22 -34.52 -11.59
N LYS A 2 0.65 -34.26 -12.58
CA LYS A 2 2.11 -34.43 -12.44
C LYS A 2 2.83 -33.37 -13.28
N LEU A 3 3.78 -32.65 -12.68
CA LEU A 3 4.54 -31.59 -13.35
C LEU A 3 5.94 -31.43 -12.74
N ALA A 4 6.83 -30.80 -13.48
CA ALA A 4 8.11 -30.32 -13.00
C ALA A 4 8.24 -28.83 -13.27
N ILE A 5 8.80 -28.08 -12.29
CA ILE A 5 8.98 -26.64 -12.35
C ILE A 5 10.29 -26.25 -11.65
N GLU A 6 10.94 -25.22 -12.14
CA GLU A 6 12.16 -24.67 -11.53
C GLU A 6 11.80 -23.91 -10.24
N ARG A 7 12.62 -24.11 -9.20
CA ARG A 7 12.39 -23.58 -7.85
C ARG A 7 12.23 -22.05 -7.84
N SER A 8 13.04 -21.29 -8.56
CA SER A 8 13.00 -19.81 -8.52
C SER A 8 11.68 -19.30 -9.10
N ALA A 9 11.22 -19.89 -10.20
CA ALA A 9 9.94 -19.56 -10.80
C ALA A 9 8.77 -19.86 -9.84
N LEU A 10 8.76 -21.06 -9.25
CA LEU A 10 7.73 -21.45 -8.29
C LEU A 10 7.76 -20.59 -7.01
N LEU A 11 8.95 -20.28 -6.48
CA LEU A 11 9.11 -19.46 -5.28
C LEU A 11 8.58 -18.03 -5.49
N ARG A 12 8.87 -17.44 -6.65
CA ARG A 12 8.35 -16.13 -7.02
C ARG A 12 6.83 -16.12 -7.06
N GLY A 13 6.23 -17.06 -7.80
CA GLY A 13 4.78 -17.16 -7.88
C GLY A 13 4.09 -17.45 -6.56
N LEU A 14 4.65 -18.34 -5.75
CA LEU A 14 4.16 -18.57 -4.40
C LEU A 14 4.30 -17.34 -3.51
N GLY A 15 5.35 -16.55 -3.71
CA GLY A 15 5.57 -15.26 -3.01
C GLY A 15 4.41 -14.29 -3.21
N HIS A 16 3.93 -14.16 -4.45
CA HIS A 16 2.79 -13.31 -4.78
C HIS A 16 1.48 -13.87 -4.17
N VAL A 17 1.11 -15.11 -4.50
CA VAL A 17 -0.21 -15.63 -4.13
C VAL A 17 -0.35 -15.89 -2.63
N GLN A 18 0.70 -16.32 -1.92
CA GLN A 18 0.60 -16.61 -0.48
C GLN A 18 0.37 -15.36 0.39
N SER A 19 0.70 -14.18 -0.12
CA SER A 19 0.51 -12.92 0.61
C SER A 19 -0.97 -12.58 0.84
N VAL A 20 -1.85 -13.10 -0.02
CA VAL A 20 -3.31 -12.94 0.10
C VAL A 20 -3.88 -13.83 1.21
N VAL A 21 -3.25 -14.98 1.45
CA VAL A 21 -3.73 -15.98 2.41
C VAL A 21 -3.46 -15.55 3.85
N GLU A 22 -4.50 -15.40 4.65
CA GLU A 22 -4.36 -15.07 6.06
C GLU A 22 -3.80 -16.24 6.87
N ARG A 23 -2.92 -15.92 7.83
CA ARG A 23 -2.30 -16.93 8.70
C ARG A 23 -3.29 -17.65 9.60
N ARG A 24 -4.39 -16.98 9.97
CA ARG A 24 -5.46 -17.56 10.77
C ARG A 24 -6.76 -17.40 9.99
N ASN A 25 -7.27 -18.53 9.51
CA ASN A 25 -8.52 -18.56 8.76
C ASN A 25 -9.48 -19.55 9.40
N THR A 26 -10.75 -19.17 9.55
CA THR A 26 -11.80 -20.04 10.07
C THR A 26 -12.33 -21.02 9.01
N ILE A 27 -12.11 -20.72 7.75
CA ILE A 27 -12.51 -21.55 6.59
C ILE A 27 -11.27 -22.24 6.05
N PRO A 28 -11.10 -23.56 6.24
CA PRO A 28 -9.84 -24.27 5.95
C PRO A 28 -9.35 -24.11 4.51
N ILE A 29 -10.26 -24.12 3.52
CA ILE A 29 -9.89 -24.03 2.09
C ILE A 29 -9.23 -22.69 1.74
N LEU A 30 -9.54 -21.58 2.45
CA LEU A 30 -8.94 -20.27 2.26
C LEU A 30 -7.50 -20.19 2.79
N SER A 31 -7.02 -21.21 3.50
CA SER A 31 -5.60 -21.37 3.85
C SER A 31 -4.79 -22.02 2.74
N ASN A 32 -5.44 -22.48 1.67
CA ASN A 32 -4.83 -23.18 0.56
C ASN A 32 -4.68 -22.27 -0.67
N ILE A 33 -3.76 -22.66 -1.54
CA ILE A 33 -3.63 -22.17 -2.91
C ILE A 33 -4.21 -23.26 -3.82
N LEU A 34 -5.02 -22.87 -4.79
CA LEU A 34 -5.44 -23.74 -5.88
C LEU A 34 -4.31 -23.80 -6.91
N LEU A 35 -3.92 -25.01 -7.29
CA LEU A 35 -2.95 -25.34 -8.32
C LEU A 35 -3.69 -25.99 -9.49
N GLU A 36 -3.54 -25.43 -10.68
CA GLU A 36 -4.09 -25.97 -11.92
C GLU A 36 -2.96 -26.14 -12.93
N ALA A 37 -2.70 -27.38 -13.34
CA ALA A 37 -1.69 -27.73 -14.33
C ALA A 37 -2.36 -28.13 -15.63
N ASP A 38 -2.08 -27.36 -16.69
CA ASP A 38 -2.57 -27.64 -18.04
C ASP A 38 -1.59 -27.16 -19.12
N GLY A 39 -1.51 -27.86 -20.23
CA GLY A 39 -0.56 -27.57 -21.29
C GLY A 39 0.88 -27.53 -20.76
N ASN A 40 1.56 -26.39 -20.86
CA ASN A 40 2.91 -26.15 -20.32
C ASN A 40 2.90 -25.09 -19.22
N GLN A 41 1.83 -25.02 -18.42
CA GLN A 41 1.65 -23.97 -17.43
C GLN A 41 1.14 -24.53 -16.10
N LEU A 42 1.56 -23.90 -15.02
CA LEU A 42 0.99 -24.05 -13.68
C LEU A 42 0.35 -22.70 -13.31
N ARG A 43 -0.96 -22.72 -13.10
CA ARG A 43 -1.71 -21.58 -12.58
C ARG A 43 -1.88 -21.74 -11.08
N LEU A 44 -1.53 -20.70 -10.34
CA LEU A 44 -1.69 -20.57 -8.90
C LEU A 44 -2.79 -19.57 -8.61
N THR A 45 -3.74 -19.89 -7.76
CA THR A 45 -4.81 -18.97 -7.34
C THR A 45 -4.92 -18.97 -5.81
N ALA A 46 -4.95 -17.81 -5.21
CA ALA A 46 -5.26 -17.61 -3.80
C ALA A 46 -6.35 -16.55 -3.63
N THR A 47 -7.18 -16.69 -2.60
CA THR A 47 -8.23 -15.71 -2.29
C THR A 47 -8.58 -15.72 -0.81
N ASP A 48 -9.07 -14.56 -0.32
CA ASP A 48 -9.70 -14.40 0.98
C ASP A 48 -11.19 -14.00 0.86
N LEU A 49 -11.79 -14.15 -0.33
CA LEU A 49 -13.14 -13.76 -0.74
C LEU A 49 -13.33 -12.25 -1.03
N GLU A 50 -12.41 -11.39 -0.58
CA GLU A 50 -12.42 -9.96 -0.89
C GLU A 50 -11.38 -9.62 -1.97
N LEU A 51 -10.29 -10.38 -2.00
CA LEU A 51 -9.19 -10.24 -2.95
C LEU A 51 -8.79 -11.61 -3.48
N SER A 52 -8.50 -11.69 -4.76
CA SER A 52 -7.94 -12.89 -5.43
C SER A 52 -6.65 -12.52 -6.15
N MET A 53 -5.67 -13.39 -6.06
CA MET A 53 -4.40 -13.31 -6.77
C MET A 53 -4.22 -14.54 -7.63
N VAL A 54 -3.92 -14.34 -8.90
CA VAL A 54 -3.68 -15.40 -9.89
C VAL A 54 -2.32 -15.16 -10.52
N GLU A 55 -1.51 -16.23 -10.58
CA GLU A 55 -0.26 -16.20 -11.32
C GLU A 55 -0.11 -17.44 -12.20
N THR A 56 0.37 -17.23 -13.41
CA THR A 56 0.60 -18.32 -14.38
C THR A 56 2.10 -18.46 -14.63
N LEU A 57 2.62 -19.64 -14.37
CA LEU A 57 4.04 -19.95 -14.43
C LEU A 57 4.30 -21.00 -15.53
N PRO A 58 5.41 -20.91 -16.27
CA PRO A 58 5.82 -21.99 -17.15
C PRO A 58 6.20 -23.24 -16.35
N ALA A 59 5.69 -24.39 -16.75
CA ALA A 59 5.97 -25.69 -16.12
C ALA A 59 5.93 -26.82 -17.13
N SER A 60 6.71 -27.88 -16.90
CA SER A 60 6.65 -29.12 -17.72
C SER A 60 5.56 -29.99 -17.15
N VAL A 61 4.38 -30.01 -17.78
CA VAL A 61 3.21 -30.78 -17.32
C VAL A 61 3.18 -32.13 -18.00
N ALA A 62 3.46 -33.20 -17.23
CA ALA A 62 3.37 -34.59 -17.71
C ALA A 62 1.94 -35.12 -17.62
N GLN A 63 1.14 -34.66 -16.65
CA GLN A 63 -0.25 -35.07 -16.46
C GLN A 63 -1.05 -33.84 -15.97
N PRO A 64 -2.04 -33.35 -16.74
CA PRO A 64 -2.92 -32.29 -16.31
C PRO A 64 -3.70 -32.64 -15.04
N GLY A 65 -4.18 -31.59 -14.35
CA GLY A 65 -5.04 -31.77 -13.19
C GLY A 65 -5.02 -30.54 -12.28
N ALA A 66 -5.84 -30.60 -11.24
CA ALA A 66 -5.91 -29.52 -10.26
C ALA A 66 -6.06 -30.09 -8.84
N THR A 67 -5.55 -29.34 -7.88
CA THR A 67 -5.64 -29.65 -6.45
C THR A 67 -5.35 -28.40 -5.62
N THR A 68 -5.47 -28.49 -4.30
CA THR A 68 -5.11 -27.37 -3.41
C THR A 68 -4.02 -27.78 -2.42
N LEU A 69 -3.14 -26.84 -2.07
CA LEU A 69 -2.10 -27.03 -1.06
C LEU A 69 -2.11 -25.87 -0.08
N GLN A 70 -1.78 -26.14 1.19
CA GLN A 70 -1.64 -25.11 2.21
C GLN A 70 -0.57 -24.09 1.83
N ALA A 71 -0.97 -22.84 1.65
CA ALA A 71 -0.16 -21.75 1.09
C ALA A 71 1.18 -21.56 1.78
N HIS A 72 1.15 -21.25 3.08
CA HIS A 72 2.36 -20.92 3.83
C HIS A 72 3.30 -22.10 3.99
N THR A 73 2.77 -23.31 4.19
CA THR A 73 3.60 -24.53 4.29
C THR A 73 4.29 -24.83 2.97
N PHE A 74 3.56 -24.73 1.87
CA PHE A 74 4.13 -24.97 0.54
C PHE A 74 5.19 -23.91 0.18
N TYR A 75 4.92 -22.63 0.44
CA TYR A 75 5.89 -21.54 0.27
C TYR A 75 7.16 -21.79 1.11
N GLU A 76 7.03 -22.14 2.40
CA GLU A 76 8.18 -22.37 3.29
C GLU A 76 9.03 -23.58 2.86
N ILE A 77 8.41 -24.64 2.34
CA ILE A 77 9.13 -25.77 1.77
C ILE A 77 9.96 -25.31 0.58
N VAL A 78 9.32 -24.67 -0.42
CA VAL A 78 10.00 -24.21 -1.65
C VAL A 78 11.10 -23.22 -1.35
N ARG A 79 10.88 -22.32 -0.39
CA ARG A 79 11.87 -21.31 0.05
C ARG A 79 13.15 -21.94 0.59
N LYS A 80 13.04 -23.09 1.27
CA LYS A 80 14.16 -23.79 1.91
C LYS A 80 14.87 -24.79 1.01
N LEU A 81 14.35 -25.06 -0.18
CA LEU A 81 15.03 -25.91 -1.14
C LEU A 81 16.27 -25.21 -1.73
N PRO A 82 17.28 -25.96 -2.21
CA PRO A 82 18.48 -25.39 -2.82
C PRO A 82 18.15 -24.58 -4.07
N ASP A 83 18.93 -23.55 -4.36
CA ASP A 83 18.83 -22.76 -5.59
C ASP A 83 19.08 -23.65 -6.81
N GLY A 84 18.35 -23.37 -7.90
CA GLY A 84 18.39 -24.14 -9.15
C GLY A 84 17.76 -25.53 -9.09
N ALA A 85 17.12 -25.90 -7.96
CA ALA A 85 16.46 -27.19 -7.86
C ALA A 85 15.25 -27.28 -8.80
N GLN A 86 15.12 -28.46 -9.46
CA GLN A 86 13.89 -28.84 -10.13
C GLN A 86 12.94 -29.47 -9.10
N ILE A 87 11.72 -28.99 -9.07
CA ILE A 87 10.67 -29.43 -8.16
C ILE A 87 9.65 -30.25 -8.95
N GLU A 88 9.45 -31.49 -8.56
CA GLU A 88 8.39 -32.33 -9.09
C GLU A 88 7.20 -32.33 -8.13
N LEU A 89 6.02 -32.02 -8.68
CA LEU A 89 4.73 -32.13 -7.99
C LEU A 89 3.97 -33.31 -8.58
N SER A 90 3.56 -34.24 -7.75
CA SER A 90 2.84 -35.43 -8.19
C SER A 90 1.69 -35.78 -7.24
N ALA A 91 0.45 -35.76 -7.72
CA ALA A 91 -0.68 -36.24 -6.95
C ALA A 91 -0.51 -37.73 -6.66
N ILE A 92 -0.56 -38.11 -5.38
CA ILE A 92 -0.50 -39.52 -4.94
C ILE A 92 -1.91 -40.07 -4.99
N ASP A 93 -2.86 -39.38 -4.48
CA ASP A 93 -4.30 -39.65 -4.45
C ASP A 93 -5.10 -38.35 -4.46
N ALA A 94 -6.41 -38.40 -4.27
CA ALA A 94 -7.27 -37.22 -4.26
C ALA A 94 -6.95 -36.22 -3.12
N ASN A 95 -6.33 -36.68 -2.03
CA ASN A 95 -6.16 -35.97 -0.79
C ASN A 95 -4.68 -35.72 -0.45
N SER A 96 -3.74 -36.08 -1.30
CA SER A 96 -2.31 -35.91 -1.02
C SER A 96 -1.44 -35.70 -2.26
N MET A 97 -0.47 -34.82 -2.10
CA MET A 97 0.54 -34.42 -3.08
C MET A 97 1.94 -34.76 -2.58
N ALA A 98 2.74 -35.37 -3.44
CA ALA A 98 4.18 -35.50 -3.25
C ALA A 98 4.89 -34.29 -3.87
N ILE A 99 5.85 -33.72 -3.14
CA ILE A 99 6.78 -32.67 -3.58
C ILE A 99 8.18 -33.24 -3.48
N THR A 100 8.85 -33.38 -4.61
CA THR A 100 10.21 -33.97 -4.66
C THR A 100 11.18 -32.95 -5.26
N ALA A 101 12.32 -32.78 -4.61
CA ALA A 101 13.43 -31.97 -5.12
C ALA A 101 14.78 -32.61 -4.74
N GLY A 102 15.46 -33.21 -5.68
CA GLY A 102 16.69 -34.00 -5.43
C GLY A 102 16.47 -35.12 -4.42
N ARG A 103 17.05 -34.98 -3.22
CA ARG A 103 16.91 -35.99 -2.14
C ARG A 103 15.81 -35.62 -1.14
N SER A 104 15.16 -34.47 -1.30
CA SER A 104 14.08 -34.02 -0.42
C SER A 104 12.74 -34.52 -0.92
N ASN A 105 11.96 -35.13 -0.03
CA ASN A 105 10.62 -35.62 -0.34
C ASN A 105 9.67 -35.16 0.75
N PHE A 106 8.56 -34.56 0.33
CA PHE A 106 7.50 -34.09 1.22
C PHE A 106 6.17 -34.68 0.74
N LYS A 107 5.28 -34.94 1.68
CA LYS A 107 3.89 -35.30 1.42
C LYS A 107 2.99 -34.31 2.12
N LEU A 108 2.19 -33.59 1.35
CA LEU A 108 1.21 -32.62 1.87
C LEU A 108 -0.21 -33.09 1.65
N SER A 109 -1.09 -32.78 2.59
CA SER A 109 -2.52 -33.00 2.44
C SER A 109 -3.10 -31.96 1.48
N CYS A 110 -4.06 -32.40 0.68
CA CYS A 110 -4.84 -31.58 -0.26
C CYS A 110 -6.28 -31.48 0.20
N LEU A 111 -6.95 -30.42 -0.18
CA LEU A 111 -8.39 -30.29 -0.13
C LEU A 111 -8.95 -30.29 -1.56
N PRO A 112 -10.22 -30.75 -1.76
CA PRO A 112 -10.84 -30.80 -3.07
C PRO A 112 -10.84 -29.40 -3.73
N LYS A 113 -10.53 -29.33 -5.02
CA LYS A 113 -10.58 -28.08 -5.77
C LYS A 113 -11.99 -27.50 -5.88
N GLU A 114 -12.98 -28.35 -5.81
CA GLU A 114 -14.41 -28.01 -5.88
C GLU A 114 -14.86 -27.14 -4.69
N ASP A 115 -14.16 -27.24 -3.56
CA ASP A 115 -14.40 -26.41 -2.37
C ASP A 115 -13.72 -25.04 -2.46
N PHE A 116 -12.82 -24.84 -3.45
CA PHE A 116 -12.08 -23.59 -3.58
C PHE A 116 -12.95 -22.51 -4.24
N PRO A 117 -13.19 -21.36 -3.56
CA PRO A 117 -14.03 -20.31 -4.10
C PRO A 117 -13.32 -19.55 -5.22
N VAL A 118 -14.00 -19.43 -6.35
CA VAL A 118 -13.50 -18.65 -7.49
C VAL A 118 -14.18 -17.28 -7.48
N MET A 119 -13.37 -16.22 -7.43
CA MET A 119 -13.89 -14.88 -7.63
C MET A 119 -14.21 -14.70 -9.12
N THR A 120 -15.48 -14.47 -9.44
CA THR A 120 -15.89 -14.18 -10.83
C THR A 120 -15.29 -12.85 -11.26
N ASP A 121 -14.64 -12.86 -12.40
CA ASP A 121 -13.95 -11.66 -12.91
C ASP A 121 -14.89 -10.52 -13.28
N GLY A 122 -16.09 -10.77 -13.74
CA GLY A 122 -17.01 -9.76 -14.21
C GLY A 122 -16.46 -8.97 -15.42
N GLU A 123 -17.31 -8.17 -16.04
CA GLU A 123 -16.89 -7.25 -17.08
C GLU A 123 -16.24 -6.02 -16.47
N MET A 124 -15.07 -5.65 -16.96
CA MET A 124 -14.35 -4.42 -16.57
C MET A 124 -14.69 -3.34 -17.59
N ALA A 125 -15.65 -2.48 -17.24
CA ALA A 125 -16.17 -1.44 -18.13
C ALA A 125 -15.12 -0.39 -18.51
N HIS A 126 -14.17 -0.12 -17.60
CA HIS A 126 -13.08 0.82 -17.85
C HIS A 126 -11.76 0.08 -17.81
N GLN A 127 -10.90 0.35 -18.78
CA GLN A 127 -9.57 -0.25 -18.86
C GLN A 127 -8.55 0.78 -19.31
N PHE A 128 -7.43 0.85 -18.61
CA PHE A 128 -6.30 1.71 -18.96
C PHE A 128 -4.98 1.10 -18.46
N SER A 129 -3.88 1.68 -18.90
CA SER A 129 -2.56 1.30 -18.43
C SER A 129 -1.86 2.49 -17.78
N ILE A 130 -1.11 2.22 -16.72
CA ILE A 130 -0.34 3.22 -15.98
C ILE A 130 1.09 2.72 -15.78
N GLY A 131 2.06 3.63 -15.80
CA GLY A 131 3.44 3.28 -15.46
C GLY A 131 3.55 2.73 -14.04
N ALA A 132 4.34 1.67 -13.86
CA ALA A 132 4.53 1.04 -12.55
C ALA A 132 5.01 2.03 -11.48
N GLU A 133 6.00 2.87 -11.81
CA GLU A 133 6.51 3.91 -10.91
C GLU A 133 5.44 4.97 -10.57
N THR A 134 4.59 5.33 -11.55
CA THR A 134 3.49 6.28 -11.33
C THR A 134 2.43 5.70 -10.38
N LEU A 135 2.06 4.42 -10.57
CA LEU A 135 1.14 3.71 -9.68
C LEU A 135 1.73 3.57 -8.29
N LYS A 136 3.01 3.19 -8.20
CA LYS A 136 3.74 3.08 -6.93
C LYS A 136 3.74 4.42 -6.19
N ARG A 137 4.02 5.53 -6.88
CA ARG A 137 3.98 6.87 -6.31
C ARG A 137 2.59 7.21 -5.74
N LEU A 138 1.51 6.98 -6.49
CA LEU A 138 0.13 7.21 -6.01
C LEU A 138 -0.15 6.45 -4.69
N ILE A 139 0.28 5.20 -4.62
CA ILE A 139 0.03 4.33 -3.47
C ILE A 139 0.94 4.67 -2.28
N GLU A 140 2.26 4.69 -2.49
CA GLU A 140 3.23 4.85 -1.39
C GLU A 140 3.08 6.20 -0.71
N THR A 141 2.88 7.28 -1.49
CA THR A 141 2.76 8.64 -0.95
C THR A 141 1.45 8.87 -0.18
N THR A 142 0.43 8.03 -0.37
CA THR A 142 -0.86 8.22 0.30
C THR A 142 -1.17 7.16 1.35
N ARG A 143 -0.72 5.91 1.21
CA ARG A 143 -1.15 4.78 2.06
C ARG A 143 -0.93 4.97 3.57
N PHE A 144 0.05 5.80 3.98
CA PHE A 144 0.35 6.03 5.40
C PHE A 144 -0.76 6.78 6.13
N ALA A 145 -1.56 7.57 5.39
CA ALA A 145 -2.64 8.37 5.95
C ALA A 145 -4.02 7.66 5.96
N MET A 146 -4.10 6.41 5.50
CA MET A 146 -5.33 5.63 5.61
C MET A 146 -5.72 5.39 7.07
N SER A 147 -7.02 5.46 7.42
CA SER A 147 -7.51 5.11 8.74
C SER A 147 -7.39 3.61 9.02
N THR A 148 -7.20 3.25 10.31
CA THR A 148 -7.27 1.87 10.81
C THR A 148 -8.52 1.62 11.66
N GLU A 149 -9.39 2.62 11.82
CA GLU A 149 -10.61 2.50 12.62
C GLU A 149 -11.67 1.73 11.84
N GLU A 150 -12.15 0.61 12.40
CA GLU A 150 -13.17 -0.24 11.76
C GLU A 150 -14.51 0.47 11.54
N THR A 151 -14.85 1.41 12.44
CA THR A 151 -16.09 2.19 12.36
C THR A 151 -16.11 3.21 11.22
N ARG A 152 -14.95 3.54 10.66
CA ARG A 152 -14.77 4.47 9.53
C ARG A 152 -14.27 3.74 8.30
N HIS A 153 -14.92 2.61 7.95
CA HIS A 153 -14.46 1.73 6.86
C HIS A 153 -14.23 2.48 5.53
N TYR A 154 -14.98 3.55 5.24
CA TYR A 154 -14.79 4.40 4.06
C TYR A 154 -13.46 5.16 4.04
N LEU A 155 -12.75 5.29 5.17
CA LEU A 155 -11.40 5.86 5.27
C LEU A 155 -10.30 4.78 5.32
N ASN A 156 -10.67 3.49 5.35
CA ASN A 156 -9.70 2.38 5.43
C ASN A 156 -9.09 2.01 4.07
N GLY A 157 -8.95 2.99 3.21
CA GLY A 157 -8.45 2.82 1.86
C GLY A 157 -7.95 4.11 1.23
N ILE A 158 -7.54 4.01 -0.03
CA ILE A 158 -7.17 5.15 -0.86
C ILE A 158 -8.35 5.48 -1.79
N TYR A 159 -8.78 6.73 -1.77
CA TYR A 159 -9.74 7.27 -2.73
C TYR A 159 -9.02 7.65 -4.01
N LEU A 160 -9.37 7.00 -5.10
CA LEU A 160 -8.79 7.22 -6.43
C LEU A 160 -9.88 7.74 -7.36
N HIS A 161 -9.64 8.90 -7.98
CA HIS A 161 -10.59 9.52 -8.90
C HIS A 161 -9.90 10.43 -9.90
N VAL A 162 -10.59 10.79 -10.96
CA VAL A 162 -10.16 11.85 -11.86
C VAL A 162 -10.59 13.20 -11.28
N PHE A 163 -9.69 14.15 -11.29
CA PHE A 163 -9.92 15.52 -10.90
C PHE A 163 -9.65 16.43 -12.09
N GLU A 164 -10.56 17.36 -12.36
CA GLU A 164 -10.45 18.33 -13.45
C GLU A 164 -10.39 19.74 -12.87
N GLU A 165 -9.37 20.49 -13.24
CA GLU A 165 -9.17 21.90 -12.88
C GLU A 165 -8.59 22.63 -14.08
N ASP A 166 -9.18 23.78 -14.44
CA ASP A 166 -8.77 24.62 -15.56
C ASP A 166 -8.64 23.88 -16.92
N GLY A 167 -9.42 22.79 -17.10
CA GLY A 167 -9.41 21.94 -18.30
C GLY A 167 -8.31 20.90 -18.32
N GLU A 168 -7.49 20.81 -17.29
CA GLU A 168 -6.52 19.74 -17.11
C GLU A 168 -7.10 18.62 -16.24
N ARG A 169 -6.90 17.37 -16.67
CA ARG A 169 -7.34 16.18 -15.93
C ARG A 169 -6.15 15.48 -15.29
N THR A 170 -6.29 15.22 -14.01
CA THR A 170 -5.32 14.44 -13.23
C THR A 170 -5.97 13.19 -12.64
N LEU A 171 -5.21 12.12 -12.53
CA LEU A 171 -5.57 10.99 -11.69
C LEU A 171 -5.08 11.28 -10.28
N ARG A 172 -6.01 11.36 -9.35
CA ARG A 172 -5.78 11.79 -7.96
C ARG A 172 -5.98 10.65 -6.98
N ALA A 173 -5.02 10.46 -6.11
CA ALA A 173 -5.14 9.57 -4.94
C ALA A 173 -5.20 10.40 -3.66
N VAL A 174 -6.13 10.06 -2.77
CA VAL A 174 -6.31 10.73 -1.48
C VAL A 174 -6.52 9.72 -0.38
N SER A 175 -5.92 9.96 0.77
CA SER A 175 -6.22 9.22 2.00
C SER A 175 -6.23 10.14 3.21
N THR A 176 -7.01 9.78 4.23
CA THR A 176 -7.07 10.51 5.50
C THR A 176 -7.56 9.59 6.62
N ASP A 177 -7.08 9.85 7.84
CA ASP A 177 -7.58 9.23 9.08
C ASP A 177 -8.37 10.23 9.95
N GLY A 178 -8.58 11.47 9.43
CA GLY A 178 -9.23 12.57 10.14
C GLY A 178 -8.27 13.45 10.94
N HIS A 179 -6.99 13.05 11.09
CA HIS A 179 -5.94 13.84 11.74
C HIS A 179 -4.88 14.34 10.75
N ARG A 180 -4.73 13.65 9.65
CA ARG A 180 -3.85 13.99 8.55
C ARG A 180 -4.48 13.59 7.22
N LEU A 181 -4.05 14.21 6.15
CA LEU A 181 -4.47 13.93 4.79
C LEU A 181 -3.24 13.89 3.89
N ALA A 182 -3.22 12.95 2.97
CA ALA A 182 -2.25 12.88 1.88
C ALA A 182 -3.00 12.94 0.54
N LYS A 183 -2.53 13.77 -0.38
CA LYS A 183 -3.06 13.91 -1.74
C LYS A 183 -1.91 13.87 -2.72
N VAL A 184 -2.08 13.10 -3.78
CA VAL A 184 -1.13 13.02 -4.90
C VAL A 184 -1.88 13.12 -6.22
N ASP A 185 -1.40 13.96 -7.09
CA ASP A 185 -1.86 14.14 -8.46
C ASP A 185 -0.82 13.63 -9.45
N VAL A 186 -1.26 12.92 -10.46
CA VAL A 186 -0.44 12.56 -11.62
C VAL A 186 -1.24 12.88 -12.88
N THR A 187 -0.54 13.05 -14.00
CA THR A 187 -1.22 13.21 -15.30
C THR A 187 -2.19 12.06 -15.52
N CYS A 188 -3.41 12.36 -15.93
CA CYS A 188 -4.43 11.34 -16.18
C CYS A 188 -3.94 10.39 -17.29
N PRO A 189 -3.83 9.08 -17.03
CA PRO A 189 -3.43 8.13 -18.06
C PRO A 189 -4.49 8.04 -19.17
N PRO A 190 -4.10 7.86 -20.43
CA PRO A 190 -5.04 7.63 -21.52
C PRO A 190 -5.98 6.44 -21.24
N GLY A 191 -7.28 6.67 -21.38
CA GLY A 191 -8.33 5.70 -21.05
C GLY A 191 -8.83 5.74 -19.62
N ALA A 192 -8.23 6.58 -18.76
CA ALA A 192 -8.68 6.78 -17.38
C ALA A 192 -9.58 8.01 -17.19
N GLU A 193 -9.86 8.77 -18.25
CA GLU A 193 -10.51 10.08 -18.17
C GLU A 193 -11.93 10.02 -17.58
N ASP A 194 -12.63 8.91 -17.78
CA ASP A 194 -14.03 8.73 -17.39
C ASP A 194 -14.23 7.57 -16.40
N ILE A 195 -13.18 7.20 -15.63
CA ILE A 195 -13.32 6.15 -14.62
C ILE A 195 -14.20 6.61 -13.46
N PRO A 196 -14.94 5.68 -12.82
CA PRO A 196 -15.66 6.00 -11.61
C PRO A 196 -14.68 6.32 -10.47
N SER A 197 -15.12 7.16 -9.55
CA SER A 197 -14.41 7.37 -8.28
C SER A 197 -14.52 6.11 -7.43
N ILE A 198 -13.39 5.61 -6.93
CA ILE A 198 -13.32 4.35 -6.20
C ILE A 198 -12.55 4.49 -4.88
N ILE A 199 -12.84 3.60 -3.93
CA ILE A 199 -12.06 3.46 -2.70
C ILE A 199 -11.38 2.09 -2.71
N LEU A 200 -10.06 2.09 -2.83
CA LEU A 200 -9.22 0.90 -2.80
C LEU A 200 -9.04 0.42 -1.36
N PRO A 201 -9.46 -0.81 -0.99
CA PRO A 201 -9.27 -1.30 0.37
C PRO A 201 -7.80 -1.42 0.74
N ARG A 202 -7.47 -1.22 2.03
CA ARG A 202 -6.11 -1.28 2.57
C ARG A 202 -5.32 -2.52 2.13
N LYS A 203 -5.95 -3.70 2.12
CA LYS A 203 -5.30 -4.95 1.70
C LYS A 203 -4.94 -4.90 0.22
N ALA A 204 -5.88 -4.46 -0.63
CA ALA A 204 -5.62 -4.28 -2.06
C ALA A 204 -4.50 -3.26 -2.31
N VAL A 205 -4.50 -2.12 -1.60
CA VAL A 205 -3.43 -1.11 -1.64
C VAL A 205 -2.06 -1.74 -1.38
N GLY A 206 -1.95 -2.61 -0.36
CA GLY A 206 -0.70 -3.30 -0.03
C GLY A 206 -0.23 -4.25 -1.13
N GLU A 207 -1.14 -4.97 -1.77
CA GLU A 207 -0.80 -5.90 -2.86
C GLU A 207 -0.52 -5.15 -4.18
N ILE A 208 -1.25 -4.07 -4.48
CA ILE A 208 -0.97 -3.20 -5.65
C ILE A 208 0.43 -2.59 -5.55
N ALA A 209 0.84 -2.14 -4.36
CA ALA A 209 2.19 -1.61 -4.14
C ALA A 209 3.28 -2.64 -4.49
N LYS A 210 3.10 -3.90 -4.05
CA LYS A 210 4.04 -4.99 -4.36
C LYS A 210 4.06 -5.33 -5.86
N LEU A 211 2.89 -5.36 -6.51
CA LEU A 211 2.80 -5.58 -7.94
C LEU A 211 3.47 -4.47 -8.73
N ALA A 212 3.25 -3.21 -8.35
CA ALA A 212 3.90 -2.08 -8.99
C ALA A 212 5.44 -2.09 -8.79
N ASP A 213 5.92 -2.52 -7.61
CA ASP A 213 7.36 -2.64 -7.33
C ASP A 213 8.03 -3.77 -8.14
N SER A 214 7.30 -4.83 -8.45
CA SER A 214 7.80 -5.97 -9.22
C SER A 214 7.61 -5.86 -10.73
N ALA A 215 6.72 -4.98 -11.20
CA ALA A 215 6.40 -4.80 -12.62
C ALA A 215 7.57 -4.16 -13.40
N GLU A 216 7.85 -4.68 -14.59
CA GLU A 216 8.96 -4.15 -15.41
C GLU A 216 8.69 -2.74 -15.93
N ASN A 217 7.47 -2.41 -16.38
CA ASN A 217 7.16 -1.11 -17.00
C ASN A 217 5.74 -0.61 -16.73
N MET A 218 4.73 -1.34 -17.21
CA MET A 218 3.33 -0.91 -17.22
C MET A 218 2.46 -1.88 -16.45
N VAL A 219 1.48 -1.32 -15.78
CA VAL A 219 0.43 -2.06 -15.06
C VAL A 219 -0.90 -1.79 -15.75
N SER A 220 -1.64 -2.84 -16.06
CA SER A 220 -2.99 -2.74 -16.62
C SER A 220 -4.01 -2.68 -15.50
N ILE A 221 -4.92 -1.73 -15.57
CA ILE A 221 -6.00 -1.52 -14.61
C ILE A 221 -7.33 -1.74 -15.32
N GLY A 222 -8.17 -2.58 -14.72
CA GLY A 222 -9.57 -2.75 -15.12
C GLY A 222 -10.48 -2.39 -13.96
N LEU A 223 -11.55 -1.64 -14.23
CA LEU A 223 -12.53 -1.21 -13.24
C LEU A 223 -13.94 -1.62 -13.62
N SER A 224 -14.70 -2.06 -12.65
CA SER A 224 -16.15 -2.17 -12.66
C SER A 224 -16.73 -1.38 -11.49
N ASP A 225 -18.04 -1.33 -11.34
CA ASP A 225 -18.71 -0.64 -10.23
C ASP A 225 -18.29 -1.17 -8.84
N ALA A 226 -17.88 -2.45 -8.75
CA ALA A 226 -17.62 -3.10 -7.47
C ALA A 226 -16.20 -3.70 -7.34
N LYS A 227 -15.42 -3.71 -8.41
CA LYS A 227 -14.12 -4.40 -8.42
C LYS A 227 -13.06 -3.64 -9.18
N ILE A 228 -11.83 -3.82 -8.76
CA ILE A 228 -10.63 -3.47 -9.52
C ILE A 228 -9.86 -4.74 -9.89
N ARG A 229 -9.36 -4.79 -11.13
CA ARG A 229 -8.38 -5.76 -11.61
C ARG A 229 -7.09 -5.05 -11.91
N VAL A 230 -5.99 -5.57 -11.39
CA VAL A 230 -4.63 -5.05 -11.61
C VAL A 230 -3.80 -6.19 -12.16
N SER A 231 -3.22 -6.00 -13.34
CA SER A 231 -2.38 -7.01 -13.98
C SER A 231 -1.01 -6.46 -14.31
N ALA A 232 0.02 -7.19 -13.92
CA ALA A 232 1.42 -6.91 -14.25
C ALA A 232 2.09 -8.24 -14.59
N ASP A 233 2.76 -8.31 -15.74
CA ASP A 233 3.44 -9.50 -16.24
C ASP A 233 2.54 -10.77 -16.21
N SER A 234 2.90 -11.77 -15.41
CA SER A 234 2.16 -13.03 -15.26
C SER A 234 1.14 -13.03 -14.10
N VAL A 235 1.04 -11.90 -13.36
CA VAL A 235 0.23 -11.77 -12.16
C VAL A 235 -1.02 -10.96 -12.44
N THR A 236 -2.15 -11.43 -11.96
CA THR A 236 -3.42 -10.70 -11.97
C THR A 236 -4.03 -10.72 -10.58
N MET A 237 -4.29 -9.54 -10.05
CA MET A 237 -5.03 -9.34 -8.81
C MET A 237 -6.42 -8.80 -9.13
N THR A 238 -7.44 -9.34 -8.49
CA THR A 238 -8.81 -8.79 -8.51
C THR A 238 -9.23 -8.54 -7.07
N SER A 239 -9.70 -7.33 -6.76
CA SER A 239 -10.19 -6.96 -5.43
C SER A 239 -11.57 -6.33 -5.52
N LYS A 240 -12.42 -6.59 -4.52
CA LYS A 240 -13.60 -5.77 -4.28
C LYS A 240 -13.18 -4.36 -3.89
N LEU A 241 -14.02 -3.38 -4.19
CA LEU A 241 -13.90 -1.99 -3.77
C LEU A 241 -14.71 -1.76 -2.49
N ILE A 242 -14.37 -0.71 -1.74
CA ILE A 242 -15.21 -0.28 -0.62
C ILE A 242 -16.41 0.47 -1.21
N ASP A 243 -17.61 -0.09 -0.99
CA ASP A 243 -18.88 0.53 -1.39
C ASP A 243 -19.31 1.56 -0.35
N ALA A 244 -18.81 2.77 -0.49
CA ALA A 244 -19.13 3.90 0.38
C ALA A 244 -18.82 5.23 -0.32
N ALA A 245 -19.45 6.30 0.17
CA ALA A 245 -19.10 7.66 -0.24
C ALA A 245 -17.87 8.14 0.52
N TYR A 246 -16.82 8.56 -0.21
CA TYR A 246 -15.67 9.21 0.41
C TYR A 246 -16.05 10.66 0.82
N PRO A 247 -15.61 11.15 1.99
CA PRO A 247 -15.94 12.51 2.42
C PRO A 247 -15.33 13.56 1.49
N ASP A 248 -15.96 14.73 1.45
CA ASP A 248 -15.45 15.88 0.70
C ASP A 248 -14.16 16.42 1.35
N TYR A 249 -13.05 15.82 0.98
CA TYR A 249 -11.73 16.12 1.52
C TYR A 249 -11.24 17.52 1.12
N GLN A 250 -11.77 18.12 0.05
CA GLN A 250 -11.34 19.43 -0.40
C GLN A 250 -11.64 20.53 0.63
N ARG A 251 -12.67 20.33 1.46
CA ARG A 251 -13.05 21.26 2.53
C ARG A 251 -12.04 21.34 3.67
N VAL A 252 -11.24 20.28 3.85
CA VAL A 252 -10.24 20.25 4.93
C VAL A 252 -8.87 20.77 4.49
N ILE A 253 -8.66 20.97 3.20
CA ILE A 253 -7.44 21.56 2.67
C ILE A 253 -7.48 23.08 2.92
N PRO A 254 -6.59 23.64 3.76
CA PRO A 254 -6.61 25.04 4.08
C PRO A 254 -6.21 25.92 2.89
N LYS A 255 -6.92 27.03 2.71
CA LYS A 255 -6.68 27.98 1.60
C LYS A 255 -6.02 29.29 2.05
N ASN A 256 -6.05 29.57 3.35
CA ASN A 256 -5.68 30.87 3.90
C ASN A 256 -4.47 30.80 4.87
N ASN A 257 -3.61 29.79 4.70
CA ASN A 257 -2.39 29.67 5.49
C ASN A 257 -1.34 30.65 4.93
N ASP A 258 -1.16 31.79 5.60
CA ASP A 258 -0.36 32.92 5.15
C ASP A 258 1.07 32.95 5.74
N LYS A 259 1.33 32.16 6.80
CA LYS A 259 2.66 32.05 7.42
C LYS A 259 3.41 30.88 6.80
N SER A 260 4.51 31.15 6.13
CA SER A 260 5.32 30.17 5.43
C SER A 260 6.60 29.87 6.20
N LEU A 261 6.89 28.60 6.36
CA LEU A 261 8.13 28.05 6.91
C LEU A 261 8.79 27.20 5.84
N SER A 262 10.02 27.50 5.47
CA SER A 262 10.87 26.62 4.66
C SER A 262 12.02 26.11 5.51
N VAL A 263 12.25 24.80 5.48
CA VAL A 263 13.29 24.13 6.28
C VAL A 263 13.84 22.91 5.56
N GLY A 264 15.10 22.58 5.81
CA GLY A 264 15.74 21.36 5.30
C GLY A 264 15.00 20.12 5.74
N ARG A 265 14.52 19.31 4.77
CA ARG A 265 13.76 18.06 5.05
C ARG A 265 14.49 17.13 6.01
N SER A 266 15.78 16.87 5.73
CA SER A 266 16.58 15.96 6.55
C SER A 266 16.85 16.49 7.94
N GLU A 267 16.98 17.82 8.09
CA GLU A 267 17.23 18.47 9.37
C GLU A 267 16.01 18.40 10.27
N ILE A 268 14.83 18.79 9.75
CA ILE A 268 13.61 18.74 10.56
C ILE A 268 13.21 17.29 10.88
N LEU A 269 13.36 16.34 9.95
CA LEU A 269 13.07 14.93 10.20
C LEU A 269 13.93 14.40 11.35
N ALA A 270 15.25 14.58 11.25
CA ALA A 270 16.16 14.11 12.27
C ALA A 270 15.95 14.84 13.61
N GLY A 271 15.65 16.14 13.60
CA GLY A 271 15.31 16.90 14.81
C GLY A 271 14.06 16.38 15.50
N VAL A 272 12.98 16.15 14.74
CA VAL A 272 11.73 15.57 15.27
C VAL A 272 11.98 14.18 15.85
N GLU A 273 12.73 13.31 15.16
CA GLU A 273 13.05 11.97 15.65
C GLU A 273 13.84 12.00 16.97
N ARG A 274 14.81 12.92 17.10
CA ARG A 274 15.60 13.05 18.33
C ARG A 274 14.77 13.50 19.52
N VAL A 275 14.00 14.60 19.38
CA VAL A 275 13.17 15.09 20.51
C VAL A 275 12.02 14.14 20.83
N ALA A 276 11.46 13.46 19.83
CA ALA A 276 10.37 12.50 20.00
C ALA A 276 10.76 11.27 20.83
N THR A 277 12.05 11.00 21.02
CA THR A 277 12.55 9.93 21.91
C THR A 277 12.05 10.10 23.35
N LEU A 278 11.79 11.33 23.79
CA LEU A 278 11.24 11.63 25.11
C LEU A 278 9.73 11.87 25.09
N ALA A 279 9.08 11.87 23.90
CA ALA A 279 7.65 12.06 23.84
C ALA A 279 6.90 10.91 24.51
N SER A 280 5.78 11.22 25.16
CA SER A 280 4.93 10.18 25.77
C SER A 280 4.32 9.28 24.70
N ASP A 281 4.23 7.97 24.96
CA ASP A 281 3.62 7.00 24.03
C ASP A 281 2.14 7.31 23.72
N LYS A 282 1.46 8.01 24.62
CA LYS A 282 0.04 8.34 24.46
C LYS A 282 -0.20 9.51 23.51
N THR A 283 0.58 10.58 23.65
CA THR A 283 0.35 11.83 22.91
C THR A 283 1.29 11.99 21.74
N ARG A 284 2.54 11.50 21.87
CA ARG A 284 3.62 11.70 20.89
C ARG A 284 3.76 13.17 20.47
N ALA A 285 3.51 14.08 21.41
CA ALA A 285 3.45 15.50 21.14
C ALA A 285 4.85 16.09 20.98
N VAL A 286 5.04 16.84 19.91
CA VAL A 286 6.18 17.75 19.70
C VAL A 286 5.62 19.13 19.46
N LYS A 287 6.13 20.12 20.21
CA LYS A 287 5.75 21.53 20.07
C LYS A 287 6.78 22.22 19.17
N PHE A 288 6.28 22.92 18.18
CA PHE A 288 7.02 23.88 17.36
C PHE A 288 6.89 25.27 18.01
N HIS A 289 8.00 25.89 18.29
CA HIS A 289 8.07 27.29 18.69
C HIS A 289 8.86 28.03 17.61
N LEU A 290 8.18 28.85 16.84
CA LEU A 290 8.71 29.59 15.70
C LEU A 290 8.84 31.06 16.09
N GLU A 291 10.05 31.58 16.05
CA GLU A 291 10.33 32.97 16.32
C GLU A 291 11.52 33.47 15.45
N GLY A 292 11.27 34.48 14.64
CA GLY A 292 12.26 34.95 13.65
C GLY A 292 12.65 33.81 12.70
N ASN A 293 13.95 33.59 12.50
CA ASN A 293 14.45 32.50 11.63
C ASN A 293 14.85 31.23 12.43
N THR A 294 14.17 31.00 13.55
CA THR A 294 14.47 29.87 14.44
C THR A 294 13.22 29.03 14.68
N LEU A 295 13.35 27.73 14.51
CA LEU A 295 12.39 26.71 14.93
C LEU A 295 12.96 25.96 16.12
N LYS A 296 12.32 26.06 17.28
CA LYS A 296 12.59 25.18 18.42
C LYS A 296 11.59 24.02 18.45
N LEU A 297 12.11 22.82 18.46
CA LEU A 297 11.36 21.59 18.67
C LEU A 297 11.40 21.25 20.15
N LEU A 298 10.25 21.20 20.80
CA LEU A 298 10.15 21.02 22.25
C LEU A 298 9.30 19.80 22.58
N VAL A 299 9.80 18.97 23.49
CA VAL A 299 9.06 17.86 24.09
C VAL A 299 9.18 17.96 25.60
N SER A 300 8.07 17.81 26.31
CA SER A 300 8.03 17.71 27.78
C SER A 300 7.24 16.47 28.18
N ASN A 301 7.87 15.61 28.96
CA ASN A 301 7.27 14.39 29.50
C ASN A 301 7.56 14.35 31.01
N PRO A 302 6.55 14.47 31.88
CA PRO A 302 6.75 14.50 33.33
C PRO A 302 7.53 13.29 33.88
N ASP A 303 7.42 12.13 33.23
CA ASP A 303 8.03 10.88 33.66
C ASP A 303 9.45 10.65 33.10
N ALA A 304 9.75 11.24 31.92
CA ALA A 304 10.99 10.98 31.18
C ALA A 304 11.92 12.20 31.06
N GLY A 305 11.40 13.41 31.27
CA GLY A 305 12.17 14.65 31.16
C GLY A 305 11.76 15.53 29.96
N SER A 306 12.66 16.39 29.50
CA SER A 306 12.40 17.30 28.38
C SER A 306 13.51 17.27 27.35
N ALA A 307 13.15 17.54 26.12
CA ALA A 307 14.07 17.72 25.01
C ALA A 307 13.80 19.04 24.30
N GLU A 308 14.86 19.69 23.89
CA GLU A 308 14.82 20.90 23.05
C GLU A 308 15.85 20.75 21.94
N GLU A 309 15.47 21.13 20.73
CA GLU A 309 16.38 21.23 19.59
C GLU A 309 16.04 22.47 18.78
N GLU A 310 17.06 23.18 18.33
CA GLU A 310 16.95 24.42 17.59
C GLU A 310 17.43 24.20 16.15
N LEU A 311 16.62 24.64 15.19
CA LEU A 311 16.92 24.58 13.76
C LEU A 311 16.87 25.99 13.18
N GLU A 312 17.80 26.30 12.28
CA GLU A 312 17.75 27.51 11.47
C GLU A 312 16.76 27.29 10.32
N VAL A 313 15.82 28.24 10.15
CA VAL A 313 14.73 28.13 9.20
C VAL A 313 14.47 29.46 8.50
N ASP A 314 13.78 29.43 7.37
CA ASP A 314 13.20 30.61 6.76
C ASP A 314 11.72 30.73 7.16
N PHE A 315 11.45 31.66 8.12
CA PHE A 315 10.11 31.92 8.64
C PHE A 315 9.86 33.42 8.75
N GLY A 316 9.01 33.94 7.88
CA GLY A 316 8.68 35.36 7.84
C GLY A 316 7.51 35.81 8.73
N GLY A 317 7.04 34.93 9.65
CA GLY A 317 5.85 35.15 10.46
C GLY A 317 6.13 35.73 11.84
N GLU A 318 5.04 36.12 12.53
CA GLU A 318 5.07 36.47 13.97
C GLU A 318 5.26 35.14 14.79
N LEU A 319 5.61 35.30 16.09
CA LEU A 319 5.71 34.19 17.03
C LEU A 319 4.52 33.24 16.89
N LEU A 320 4.82 31.98 16.64
CA LEU A 320 3.82 30.93 16.50
C LEU A 320 4.24 29.69 17.31
N GLU A 321 3.33 29.21 18.16
CA GLU A 321 3.48 27.94 18.85
C GLU A 321 2.42 26.97 18.39
N VAL A 322 2.82 25.79 17.94
CA VAL A 322 1.89 24.77 17.45
C VAL A 322 2.38 23.36 17.80
N GLY A 323 1.49 22.49 18.27
CA GLY A 323 1.81 21.12 18.61
C GLY A 323 1.44 20.15 17.50
N PHE A 324 2.24 19.11 17.34
CA PHE A 324 1.96 18.02 16.39
C PHE A 324 2.25 16.65 16.97
N ASN A 325 1.60 15.64 16.42
CA ASN A 325 1.99 14.26 16.65
C ASN A 325 3.27 13.96 15.86
N SER A 326 4.35 13.60 16.56
CA SER A 326 5.67 13.36 15.97
C SER A 326 5.65 12.26 14.92
N ARG A 327 4.86 11.19 15.12
CA ARG A 327 4.73 10.11 14.15
C ARG A 327 4.09 10.59 12.85
N TYR A 328 3.06 11.42 12.94
CA TYR A 328 2.42 11.98 11.75
C TYR A 328 3.35 12.92 10.99
N LEU A 329 4.16 13.69 11.71
CA LEU A 329 5.22 14.51 11.11
C LEU A 329 6.24 13.64 10.39
N THR A 330 6.80 12.63 11.05
CA THR A 330 7.82 11.77 10.43
C THR A 330 7.27 10.99 9.24
N ASP A 331 6.02 10.52 9.30
CA ASP A 331 5.35 9.85 8.19
C ASP A 331 5.26 10.78 6.96
N ILE A 332 4.86 12.05 7.14
CA ILE A 332 4.78 13.05 6.06
C ILE A 332 6.17 13.41 5.53
N LEU A 333 7.10 13.75 6.43
CA LEU A 333 8.47 14.15 6.08
C LEU A 333 9.21 13.07 5.29
N SER A 334 8.88 11.80 5.53
CA SER A 334 9.43 10.66 4.80
C SER A 334 8.92 10.57 3.35
N GLN A 335 7.82 11.24 3.01
CA GLN A 335 7.27 11.29 1.65
C GLN A 335 7.83 12.44 0.79
N ILE A 336 8.47 13.41 1.41
CA ILE A 336 9.10 14.53 0.70
C ILE A 336 10.37 14.02 0.00
N GLY A 337 10.43 14.19 -1.30
CA GLY A 337 11.58 13.80 -2.11
C GLY A 337 12.63 14.91 -2.27
N GLY A 338 12.22 16.17 -2.12
CA GLY A 338 13.05 17.36 -2.23
C GLY A 338 13.99 17.58 -1.03
N GLU A 339 14.90 18.54 -1.18
CA GLU A 339 15.85 18.92 -0.12
C GLU A 339 15.18 19.72 1.00
N THR A 340 14.10 20.43 0.69
CA THR A 340 13.36 21.28 1.62
C THR A 340 11.89 20.91 1.66
N ILE A 341 11.19 21.33 2.71
CA ILE A 341 9.74 21.26 2.83
C ILE A 341 9.18 22.67 3.06
N ASP A 342 8.05 22.98 2.40
CA ASP A 342 7.24 24.19 2.63
C ASP A 342 6.08 23.84 3.57
N ILE A 343 6.04 24.50 4.72
CA ILE A 343 5.00 24.30 5.73
C ILE A 343 4.27 25.61 5.92
N ARG A 344 2.94 25.60 5.77
CA ARG A 344 2.12 26.80 5.87
C ARG A 344 1.11 26.72 7.00
N PHE A 345 1.05 27.79 7.78
CA PHE A 345 0.19 27.94 8.93
C PHE A 345 -0.75 29.15 8.76
N ALA A 346 -1.95 29.07 9.32
CA ALA A 346 -2.79 30.23 9.60
C ALA A 346 -2.61 30.65 11.06
N ASP A 347 -2.85 29.72 12.00
CA ASP A 347 -2.69 29.90 13.45
C ASP A 347 -2.36 28.57 14.14
N ALA A 348 -2.28 28.57 15.47
CA ALA A 348 -1.93 27.41 16.28
C ALA A 348 -2.97 26.27 16.28
N ASN A 349 -4.19 26.52 15.83
CA ASN A 349 -5.30 25.56 15.87
C ASN A 349 -5.83 25.17 14.49
N ALA A 350 -5.44 25.90 13.44
CA ALA A 350 -5.85 25.64 12.07
C ALA A 350 -5.06 24.47 11.45
N PRO A 351 -5.65 23.70 10.52
CA PRO A 351 -4.92 22.69 9.78
C PRO A 351 -3.69 23.24 9.09
N THR A 352 -2.58 22.55 9.21
CA THR A 352 -1.29 22.93 8.62
C THR A 352 -1.14 22.27 7.26
N LEU A 353 -0.73 23.06 6.25
CA LEU A 353 -0.45 22.59 4.90
C LEU A 353 1.04 22.33 4.73
N MET A 354 1.38 21.18 4.16
CA MET A 354 2.77 20.77 3.90
C MET A 354 2.92 20.38 2.43
N ARG A 355 3.99 20.82 1.79
CA ARG A 355 4.27 20.58 0.37
C ARG A 355 5.74 20.28 0.14
N ASP A 356 5.99 19.55 -0.92
CA ASP A 356 7.31 19.42 -1.52
C ASP A 356 7.49 20.51 -2.58
N PRO A 357 8.42 21.49 -2.41
CA PRO A 357 8.65 22.50 -3.43
C PRO A 357 9.17 21.95 -4.77
N ALA A 358 9.71 20.73 -4.78
CA ALA A 358 10.20 20.05 -5.97
C ALA A 358 9.10 19.22 -6.68
N ASP A 359 7.91 19.08 -6.07
CA ASP A 359 6.81 18.25 -6.58
C ASP A 359 5.44 18.85 -6.28
N ASP A 360 4.92 19.63 -7.21
CA ASP A 360 3.61 20.30 -7.09
C ASP A 360 2.42 19.31 -7.02
N GLY A 361 2.62 18.07 -7.44
CA GLY A 361 1.59 17.02 -7.40
C GLY A 361 1.28 16.51 -5.98
N ILE A 362 2.12 16.80 -4.99
CA ILE A 362 2.00 16.28 -3.62
C ILE A 362 1.54 17.35 -2.65
N LEU A 363 0.59 16.99 -1.80
CA LEU A 363 0.09 17.86 -0.76
C LEU A 363 -0.30 17.03 0.47
N PHE A 364 0.10 17.53 1.65
CA PHE A 364 -0.30 16.96 2.93
C PHE A 364 -0.98 18.01 3.81
N VAL A 365 -1.94 17.55 4.61
CA VAL A 365 -2.55 18.35 5.67
C VAL A 365 -2.32 17.64 6.99
N LEU A 366 -1.90 18.38 8.01
CA LEU A 366 -1.71 17.87 9.36
C LEU A 366 -2.50 18.72 10.35
N MET A 367 -3.37 18.04 11.12
CA MET A 367 -4.11 18.70 12.18
C MET A 367 -3.19 18.97 13.38
N PRO A 368 -3.18 20.21 13.91
CA PRO A 368 -2.45 20.49 15.13
C PRO A 368 -3.10 19.82 16.33
N MET A 369 -2.32 19.63 17.38
CA MET A 369 -2.79 19.15 18.66
C MET A 369 -2.45 20.14 19.78
N ARG A 370 -3.26 20.12 20.84
CA ARG A 370 -2.97 20.94 22.03
C ARG A 370 -1.79 20.37 22.80
N VAL A 371 -0.81 21.20 23.11
CA VAL A 371 0.43 20.88 23.83
C VAL A 371 0.65 21.85 24.97
#